data_6d81a622fd98ad34aba00c488d0f0146
#
_entry.id   6d81a622fd98ad34aba00c488d0f0146
#
_cell.length_a   1.000
_cell.length_b   1.000
_cell.length_c   1.000
_cell.angle_alpha   90.00
_cell.angle_beta   90.00
_cell.angle_gamma   90.00
#
_symmetry.space_group_name_H-M   'P 1'
#
loop_
_entity.id
_entity.type
_entity.pdbx_description
1 polymer ?
#
loop_
_entity_poly.entity_id
_entity_poly.type
_entity_poly.pdbx_seq_one_letter_code
_entity_poly.pdbx_strand_id
1 'polypeptide(L)'
;KLHNSIIKSHASAGLSMASTILCAGVFLGVLSKSGIMEKMAVVMASFIPTSLGRFLPIIIGILSVPLALLFDTDSYFYGLLPVLVSVGNQFGVNPAHIAIAMVVCRNCATFISPVAPATYLGIGLAGVEIKDHIKYCFGWQWGVSIICLVAGLILGVIHF
;
A
#
# COMPACT_ATOMS: atom_id res chain seq x y z
N LYS A 1 -6.58 -35.82 14.99
CA LYS A 1 -7.28 -35.00 16.02
C LYS A 1 -6.60 -33.65 16.20
N LEU A 2 -5.27 -33.59 16.35
CA LEU A 2 -4.50 -32.35 16.51
C LEU A 2 -4.68 -31.40 15.32
N HIS A 3 -4.60 -31.92 14.09
CA HIS A 3 -4.76 -31.14 12.86
C HIS A 3 -6.13 -30.44 12.77
N ASN A 4 -7.21 -31.16 13.09
CA ASN A 4 -8.56 -30.58 13.13
C ASN A 4 -8.73 -29.53 14.23
N SER A 5 -8.04 -29.67 15.37
CA SER A 5 -8.05 -28.67 16.43
C SER A 5 -7.35 -27.38 16.00
N ILE A 6 -6.22 -27.49 15.30
CA ILE A 6 -5.48 -26.34 14.76
C ILE A 6 -6.30 -25.61 13.68
N ILE A 7 -6.93 -26.37 12.76
CA ILE A 7 -7.81 -25.76 11.74
C ILE A 7 -8.97 -25.00 12.41
N LYS A 8 -9.63 -25.60 13.40
CA LYS A 8 -10.75 -24.95 14.10
C LYS A 8 -10.34 -23.68 14.85
N SER A 9 -9.15 -23.65 15.46
CA SER A 9 -8.68 -22.48 16.20
C SER A 9 -8.35 -21.29 15.28
N HIS A 10 -8.00 -21.55 14.01
CA HIS A 10 -7.66 -20.50 13.05
C HIS A 10 -8.77 -20.22 12.01
N ALA A 11 -9.85 -21.01 12.03
CA ALA A 11 -10.92 -20.90 11.04
C ALA A 11 -11.61 -19.53 11.05
N SER A 12 -11.81 -18.92 12.22
CA SER A 12 -12.43 -17.61 12.34
C SER A 12 -11.56 -16.51 11.71
N ALA A 13 -10.25 -16.55 11.91
CA ALA A 13 -9.30 -15.61 11.30
C ALA A 13 -9.27 -15.78 9.77
N GLY A 14 -9.21 -17.02 9.29
CA GLY A 14 -9.25 -17.32 7.86
C GLY A 14 -10.56 -16.86 7.20
N LEU A 15 -11.70 -17.09 7.86
CA LEU A 15 -13.00 -16.66 7.35
C LEU A 15 -13.12 -15.12 7.34
N SER A 16 -12.60 -14.44 8.35
CA SER A 16 -12.55 -12.98 8.41
C SER A 16 -11.74 -12.40 7.27
N MET A 17 -10.54 -12.93 7.00
CA MET A 17 -9.72 -12.50 5.87
C MET A 17 -10.40 -12.75 4.52
N ALA A 18 -10.97 -13.93 4.33
CA ALA A 18 -11.70 -14.26 3.09
C ALA A 18 -12.89 -13.33 2.86
N SER A 19 -13.69 -13.04 3.90
CA SER A 19 -14.83 -12.13 3.78
C SER A 19 -14.38 -10.70 3.48
N THR A 20 -13.30 -10.21 4.07
CA THR A 20 -12.73 -8.89 3.78
C THR A 20 -12.32 -8.77 2.31
N ILE A 21 -11.59 -9.77 1.78
CA ILE A 21 -11.17 -9.78 0.38
C ILE A 21 -12.37 -9.82 -0.57
N LEU A 22 -13.38 -10.63 -0.28
CA LEU A 22 -14.59 -10.70 -1.09
C LEU A 22 -15.37 -9.38 -1.07
N CYS A 23 -15.55 -8.76 0.10
CA CYS A 23 -16.20 -7.46 0.22
C CYS A 23 -15.43 -6.37 -0.52
N ALA A 24 -14.10 -6.34 -0.40
CA ALA A 24 -13.26 -5.41 -1.15
C ALA A 24 -13.39 -5.62 -2.67
N GLY A 25 -13.42 -6.88 -3.14
CA GLY A 25 -13.63 -7.20 -4.55
C GLY A 25 -14.99 -6.73 -5.08
N VAL A 26 -16.06 -6.94 -4.31
CA VAL A 26 -17.41 -6.43 -4.67
C VAL A 26 -17.41 -4.89 -4.71
N PHE A 27 -16.86 -4.24 -3.71
CA PHE A 27 -16.75 -2.78 -3.64
C PHE A 27 -16.01 -2.20 -4.85
N LEU A 28 -14.83 -2.74 -5.16
CA LEU A 28 -14.04 -2.33 -6.33
C LEU A 28 -14.76 -2.61 -7.65
N GLY A 29 -15.45 -3.74 -7.75
CA GLY A 29 -16.25 -4.08 -8.92
C GLY A 29 -17.39 -3.08 -9.17
N VAL A 30 -18.08 -2.63 -8.11
CA VAL A 30 -19.11 -1.61 -8.19
C VAL A 30 -18.53 -0.27 -8.59
N LEU A 31 -17.45 0.18 -7.94
CA LEU A 31 -16.80 1.46 -8.24
C LEU A 31 -16.28 1.52 -9.68
N SER A 32 -15.68 0.43 -10.17
CA SER A 32 -15.13 0.36 -11.51
C SER A 32 -16.25 0.37 -12.57
N LYS A 33 -17.28 -0.46 -12.39
CA LYS A 33 -18.37 -0.56 -13.37
C LYS A 33 -19.33 0.64 -13.36
N SER A 34 -19.45 1.34 -12.25
CA SER A 34 -20.30 2.55 -12.16
C SER A 34 -19.67 3.79 -12.80
N GLY A 35 -18.39 3.73 -13.22
CA GLY A 35 -17.63 4.88 -13.75
C GLY A 35 -17.28 5.92 -12.67
N ILE A 36 -17.57 5.65 -11.40
CA ILE A 36 -17.22 6.56 -10.29
C ILE A 36 -15.69 6.69 -10.18
N MET A 37 -14.98 5.58 -10.33
CA MET A 37 -13.52 5.56 -10.25
C MET A 37 -12.88 6.44 -11.33
N GLU A 38 -13.39 6.41 -12.56
CA GLU A 38 -12.91 7.27 -13.64
C GLU A 38 -13.16 8.75 -13.34
N LYS A 39 -14.35 9.08 -12.85
CA LYS A 39 -14.68 10.47 -12.47
C LYS A 39 -13.79 10.96 -11.32
N MET A 40 -13.55 10.14 -10.31
CA MET A 40 -12.62 10.46 -9.24
C MET A 40 -11.21 10.68 -9.78
N ALA A 41 -10.74 9.80 -10.67
CA ALA A 41 -9.42 9.92 -11.29
C ALA A 41 -9.26 11.21 -12.09
N VAL A 42 -10.27 11.60 -12.88
CA VAL A 42 -10.25 12.86 -13.65
C VAL A 42 -10.17 14.08 -12.71
N VAL A 43 -10.97 14.09 -11.65
CA VAL A 43 -10.93 15.17 -10.65
C VAL A 43 -9.57 15.22 -9.94
N MET A 44 -9.05 14.07 -9.50
CA MET A 44 -7.74 14.02 -8.86
C MET A 44 -6.61 14.43 -9.81
N ALA A 45 -6.67 13.99 -11.06
CA ALA A 45 -5.70 14.36 -12.09
C ALA A 45 -5.70 15.86 -12.39
N SER A 46 -6.85 16.54 -12.25
CA SER A 46 -6.93 18.00 -12.47
C SER A 46 -6.14 18.82 -11.45
N PHE A 47 -5.86 18.26 -10.27
CA PHE A 47 -5.01 18.89 -9.26
C PHE A 47 -3.51 18.64 -9.48
N ILE A 48 -3.15 17.68 -10.34
CA ILE A 48 -1.76 17.29 -10.60
C ILE A 48 -1.33 17.97 -11.89
N PRO A 49 -0.27 18.81 -11.88
CA PRO A 49 0.30 19.36 -13.12
C PRO A 49 0.71 18.22 -14.06
N THR A 50 0.45 18.37 -15.35
CA THR A 50 0.76 17.35 -16.36
C THR A 50 2.25 16.97 -16.39
N SER A 51 3.12 17.91 -16.06
CA SER A 51 4.56 17.64 -15.90
C SER A 51 4.90 16.67 -14.77
N LEU A 52 4.10 16.64 -13.70
CA LEU A 52 4.27 15.75 -12.56
C LEU A 52 3.55 14.42 -12.73
N GLY A 53 2.56 14.35 -13.61
CA GLY A 53 1.75 13.15 -13.83
C GLY A 53 2.57 11.95 -14.27
N ARG A 54 3.60 12.15 -15.09
CA ARG A 54 4.53 11.10 -15.53
C ARG A 54 5.37 10.53 -14.38
N PHE A 55 5.68 11.35 -13.38
CA PHE A 55 6.46 10.95 -12.19
C PHE A 55 5.61 10.36 -11.09
N LEU A 56 4.33 10.08 -11.36
CA LEU A 56 3.39 9.53 -10.39
C LEU A 56 3.93 8.29 -9.64
N PRO A 57 4.57 7.28 -10.29
CA PRO A 57 5.13 6.14 -9.58
C PRO A 57 6.21 6.53 -8.58
N ILE A 58 7.04 7.52 -8.90
CA ILE A 58 8.11 8.01 -8.03
C ILE A 58 7.53 8.77 -6.85
N ILE A 59 6.57 9.65 -7.10
CA ILE A 59 5.89 10.44 -6.05
C ILE A 59 5.21 9.51 -5.06
N ILE A 60 4.48 8.51 -5.57
CA ILE A 60 3.80 7.52 -4.74
C ILE A 60 4.82 6.67 -3.97
N GLY A 61 5.91 6.25 -4.61
CA GLY A 61 6.98 5.51 -3.96
C GLY A 61 7.56 6.27 -2.76
N ILE A 62 7.85 7.56 -2.90
CA ILE A 62 8.37 8.41 -1.82
C ILE A 62 7.32 8.57 -0.69
N LEU A 63 6.05 8.74 -1.06
CA LEU A 63 4.95 8.91 -0.10
C LEU A 63 4.48 7.60 0.54
N SER A 64 4.90 6.44 0.03
CA SER A 64 4.42 5.13 0.49
C SER A 64 4.68 4.89 1.97
N VAL A 65 5.84 5.29 2.49
CA VAL A 65 6.17 5.12 3.92
C VAL A 65 5.34 6.04 4.82
N PRO A 66 5.21 7.36 4.57
CA PRO A 66 4.27 8.20 5.29
C PRO A 66 2.82 7.71 5.22
N LEU A 67 2.37 7.26 4.05
CA LEU A 67 1.02 6.73 3.87
C LEU A 67 0.79 5.41 4.64
N ALA A 68 1.82 4.59 4.80
CA ALA A 68 1.73 3.36 5.59
C ALA A 68 1.48 3.58 7.09
N LEU A 69 1.70 4.79 7.60
CA LEU A 69 1.33 5.16 8.96
C LEU A 69 -0.18 5.45 9.10
N LEU A 70 -0.83 5.84 7.99
CA LEU A 70 -2.25 6.22 7.94
C LEU A 70 -3.14 5.08 7.48
N PHE A 71 -2.65 4.27 6.54
CA PHE A 71 -3.40 3.19 5.91
C PHE A 71 -2.86 1.83 6.36
N ASP A 72 -3.77 0.92 6.67
CA ASP A 72 -3.46 -0.50 6.76
C ASP A 72 -3.14 -1.09 5.38
N THR A 73 -2.63 -2.31 5.36
CA THR A 73 -2.20 -2.96 4.11
C THR A 73 -3.35 -3.16 3.14
N ASP A 74 -4.51 -3.56 3.65
CA ASP A 74 -5.68 -3.86 2.82
C ASP A 74 -6.26 -2.58 2.19
N SER A 75 -6.44 -1.52 2.98
CA SER A 75 -6.91 -0.23 2.48
C SER A 75 -5.93 0.39 1.49
N TYR A 76 -4.62 0.21 1.71
CA TYR A 76 -3.60 0.73 0.80
C TYR A 76 -3.63 0.04 -0.57
N PHE A 77 -3.72 -1.30 -0.60
CA PHE A 77 -3.71 -2.02 -1.87
C PHE A 77 -5.10 -2.17 -2.50
N TYR A 78 -6.14 -2.40 -1.72
CA TYR A 78 -7.49 -2.56 -2.29
C TYR A 78 -8.24 -1.23 -2.45
N GLY A 79 -7.91 -0.22 -1.65
CA GLY A 79 -8.54 1.10 -1.75
C GLY A 79 -7.75 2.07 -2.63
N LEU A 80 -6.50 2.34 -2.27
CA LEU A 80 -5.70 3.40 -2.88
C LEU A 80 -5.12 3.03 -4.25
N LEU A 81 -4.58 1.80 -4.42
CA LEU A 81 -3.95 1.38 -5.67
C LEU A 81 -4.86 1.50 -6.90
N PRO A 82 -6.13 1.03 -6.90
CA PRO A 82 -6.98 1.15 -8.07
C PRO A 82 -7.27 2.61 -8.46
N VAL A 83 -7.40 3.49 -7.47
CA VAL A 83 -7.58 4.93 -7.71
C VAL A 83 -6.34 5.53 -8.35
N LEU A 84 -5.16 5.23 -7.82
CA LEU A 84 -3.88 5.73 -8.36
C LEU A 84 -3.58 5.18 -9.76
N VAL A 85 -3.96 3.94 -10.05
CA VAL A 85 -3.88 3.37 -11.39
C VAL A 85 -4.81 4.13 -12.35
N SER A 86 -6.04 4.43 -11.93
CA SER A 86 -6.96 5.23 -12.74
C SER A 86 -6.44 6.65 -13.00
N VAL A 87 -5.83 7.29 -12.01
CA VAL A 87 -5.15 8.59 -12.17
C VAL A 87 -3.96 8.47 -13.12
N GLY A 88 -3.11 7.46 -12.95
CA GLY A 88 -1.95 7.21 -13.81
C GLY A 88 -2.32 7.00 -15.28
N ASN A 89 -3.43 6.32 -15.54
CA ASN A 89 -3.95 6.14 -16.90
C ASN A 89 -4.28 7.46 -17.57
N GLN A 90 -4.73 8.49 -16.85
CA GLN A 90 -4.97 9.85 -17.42
C GLN A 90 -3.68 10.52 -17.89
N PHE A 91 -2.53 10.12 -17.33
CA PHE A 91 -1.21 10.63 -17.72
C PHE A 91 -0.43 9.68 -18.62
N GLY A 92 -1.03 8.55 -19.03
CA GLY A 92 -0.39 7.54 -19.87
C GLY A 92 0.67 6.70 -19.14
N VAL A 93 0.63 6.67 -17.81
CA VAL A 93 1.54 5.87 -16.98
C VAL A 93 1.07 4.41 -16.94
N ASN A 94 2.00 3.49 -17.17
CA ASN A 94 1.68 2.07 -17.09
C ASN A 94 1.29 1.67 -15.66
N PRO A 95 0.10 1.06 -15.46
CA PRO A 95 -0.37 0.58 -14.17
C PRO A 95 0.62 -0.29 -13.40
N ALA A 96 1.41 -1.10 -14.11
CA ALA A 96 2.40 -1.98 -13.48
C ALA A 96 3.49 -1.19 -12.73
N HIS A 97 3.95 -0.06 -13.25
CA HIS A 97 4.98 0.75 -12.60
C HIS A 97 4.46 1.38 -11.30
N ILE A 98 3.19 1.79 -11.27
CA ILE A 98 2.53 2.30 -10.06
C ILE A 98 2.42 1.18 -9.03
N ALA A 99 1.93 0.00 -9.43
CA ALA A 99 1.77 -1.13 -8.53
C ALA A 99 3.11 -1.60 -7.95
N ILE A 100 4.16 -1.70 -8.77
CA ILE A 100 5.50 -2.11 -8.33
C ILE A 100 6.08 -1.09 -7.35
N ALA A 101 6.01 0.21 -7.65
CA ALA A 101 6.47 1.25 -6.75
C ALA A 101 5.74 1.19 -5.39
N MET A 102 4.43 1.00 -5.40
CA MET A 102 3.62 0.86 -4.19
C MET A 102 4.03 -0.38 -3.38
N VAL A 103 4.17 -1.54 -4.02
CA VAL A 103 4.51 -2.80 -3.33
C VAL A 103 5.91 -2.71 -2.72
N VAL A 104 6.91 -2.29 -3.50
CA VAL A 104 8.30 -2.24 -3.05
C VAL A 104 8.48 -1.25 -1.91
N CYS A 105 7.98 -0.03 -2.06
CA CYS A 105 8.19 1.03 -1.08
C CYS A 105 7.34 0.84 0.20
N ARG A 106 6.10 0.38 0.06
CA ARG A 106 5.21 0.18 1.20
C ARG A 106 5.68 -0.97 2.10
N ASN A 107 6.24 -2.04 1.53
CA ASN A 107 6.74 -3.17 2.32
C ASN A 107 7.87 -2.77 3.28
N CYS A 108 8.66 -1.76 2.95
CA CYS A 108 9.67 -1.22 3.85
C CYS A 108 9.06 -0.66 5.15
N ALA A 109 7.81 -0.16 5.10
CA ALA A 109 7.15 0.47 6.24
C ALA A 109 6.27 -0.49 7.07
N THR A 110 6.23 -1.77 6.75
CA THR A 110 5.31 -2.72 7.41
C THR A 110 5.52 -2.77 8.93
N PHE A 111 6.77 -2.71 9.38
CA PHE A 111 7.10 -2.85 10.80
C PHE A 111 7.07 -1.55 11.61
N ILE A 112 6.80 -0.40 10.99
CA ILE A 112 6.61 0.87 11.69
C ILE A 112 5.16 1.34 11.69
N SER A 113 4.28 0.65 10.95
CA SER A 113 2.88 1.03 10.84
C SER A 113 2.12 0.76 12.15
N PRO A 114 1.45 1.78 12.74
CA PRO A 114 0.67 1.62 13.95
C PRO A 114 -0.61 0.81 13.74
N VAL A 115 -1.00 0.55 12.51
CA VAL A 115 -2.17 -0.27 12.16
C VAL A 115 -1.80 -1.71 11.79
N ALA A 116 -0.50 -2.06 11.77
CA ALA A 116 -0.03 -3.40 11.47
C ALA A 116 0.16 -4.23 12.76
N PRO A 117 -0.52 -5.38 12.91
CA PRO A 117 -0.36 -6.24 14.11
C PRO A 117 1.09 -6.70 14.35
N ALA A 118 1.86 -6.89 13.28
CA ALA A 118 3.26 -7.29 13.37
C ALA A 118 4.14 -6.27 14.12
N THR A 119 3.83 -4.97 14.01
CA THR A 119 4.52 -3.91 14.75
C THR A 119 4.34 -4.12 16.26
N TYR A 120 3.10 -4.38 16.71
CA TYR A 120 2.81 -4.58 18.13
C TYR A 120 3.47 -5.84 18.69
N LEU A 121 3.57 -6.89 17.90
CA LEU A 121 4.30 -8.09 18.32
C LEU A 121 5.79 -7.77 18.49
N GLY A 122 6.40 -7.08 17.56
CA GLY A 122 7.82 -6.70 17.62
C GLY A 122 8.14 -5.80 18.81
N ILE A 123 7.38 -4.72 19.02
CA ILE A 123 7.60 -3.81 20.15
C ILE A 123 7.31 -4.48 21.50
N GLY A 124 6.29 -5.37 21.58
CA GLY A 124 5.97 -6.12 22.78
C GLY A 124 7.11 -7.05 23.19
N LEU A 125 7.74 -7.74 22.23
CA LEU A 125 8.91 -8.58 22.48
C LEU A 125 10.16 -7.77 22.87
N ALA A 126 10.32 -6.57 22.29
CA ALA A 126 11.43 -5.67 22.57
C ALA A 126 11.24 -4.84 23.86
N GLY A 127 10.03 -4.81 24.43
CA GLY A 127 9.71 -4.01 25.62
C GLY A 127 9.82 -2.49 25.40
N VAL A 128 9.53 -2.01 24.18
CA VAL A 128 9.61 -0.59 23.82
C VAL A 128 8.22 -0.02 23.52
N GLU A 129 8.05 1.30 23.70
CA GLU A 129 6.81 1.97 23.33
C GLU A 129 6.73 2.18 21.81
N ILE A 130 5.52 2.09 21.25
CA ILE A 130 5.28 2.26 19.81
C ILE A 130 5.72 3.64 19.31
N LYS A 131 5.55 4.67 20.12
CA LYS A 131 5.95 6.04 19.81
C LYS A 131 7.45 6.15 19.56
N ASP A 132 8.24 5.56 20.45
CA ASP A 132 9.69 5.60 20.36
C ASP A 132 10.20 4.74 19.22
N HIS A 133 9.58 3.58 19.00
CA HIS A 133 9.87 2.72 17.87
C HIS A 133 9.64 3.45 16.53
N ILE A 134 8.46 4.05 16.34
CA ILE A 134 8.15 4.79 15.10
C ILE A 134 9.12 5.96 14.92
N LYS A 135 9.35 6.74 15.96
CA LYS A 135 10.24 7.92 15.91
C LYS A 135 11.67 7.53 15.50
N TYR A 136 12.17 6.42 16.02
CA TYR A 136 13.53 5.96 15.72
C TYR A 136 13.62 5.31 14.33
N CYS A 137 12.67 4.44 13.99
CA CYS A 137 12.75 3.62 12.78
C CYS A 137 12.25 4.33 11.52
N PHE A 138 11.41 5.37 11.64
CA PHE A 138 10.79 6.03 10.49
C PHE A 138 11.82 6.52 9.46
N GLY A 139 12.84 7.24 9.90
CA GLY A 139 13.87 7.78 9.00
C GLY A 139 14.66 6.68 8.28
N TRP A 140 14.98 5.60 8.98
CA TRP A 140 15.69 4.46 8.41
C TRP A 140 14.83 3.71 7.39
N GLN A 141 13.59 3.41 7.73
CA GLN A 141 12.68 2.70 6.83
C GLN A 141 12.35 3.54 5.58
N TRP A 142 12.17 4.85 5.76
CA TRP A 142 11.97 5.75 4.64
C TRP A 142 13.21 5.83 3.75
N GLY A 143 14.40 5.91 4.33
CA GLY A 143 15.67 5.87 3.59
C GLY A 143 15.82 4.58 2.78
N VAL A 144 15.57 3.42 3.38
CA VAL A 144 15.59 2.13 2.68
C VAL A 144 14.56 2.09 1.54
N SER A 145 13.35 2.61 1.77
CA SER A 145 12.31 2.70 0.75
C SER A 145 12.76 3.52 -0.47
N ILE A 146 13.43 4.66 -0.24
CA ILE A 146 13.97 5.49 -1.31
C ILE A 146 15.09 4.76 -2.06
N ILE A 147 15.98 4.05 -1.35
CA ILE A 147 17.02 3.23 -1.99
C ILE A 147 16.39 2.15 -2.87
N CYS A 148 15.36 1.46 -2.38
CA CYS A 148 14.65 0.45 -3.16
C CYS A 148 13.96 1.06 -4.39
N LEU A 149 13.37 2.24 -4.26
CA LEU A 149 12.76 2.97 -5.38
C LEU A 149 13.80 3.32 -6.44
N VAL A 150 14.95 3.86 -6.03
CA VAL A 150 16.06 4.20 -6.94
C VAL A 150 16.61 2.94 -7.61
N ALA A 151 16.77 1.85 -6.87
CA ALA A 151 17.17 0.58 -7.45
C ALA A 151 16.17 0.07 -8.49
N GLY A 152 14.86 0.19 -8.23
CA GLY A 152 13.81 -0.14 -9.19
C GLY A 152 13.86 0.69 -10.47
N LEU A 153 14.23 1.97 -10.36
CA LEU A 153 14.45 2.85 -11.51
C LEU A 153 15.69 2.44 -12.32
N ILE A 154 16.82 2.15 -11.64
CA ILE A 154 18.08 1.74 -12.30
C ILE A 154 17.92 0.40 -13.01
N LEU A 155 17.22 -0.55 -12.40
CA LEU A 155 16.94 -1.86 -12.98
C LEU A 155 15.88 -1.81 -14.11
N GLY A 156 15.29 -0.65 -14.36
CA GLY A 156 14.28 -0.49 -15.40
C GLY A 156 12.95 -1.21 -15.11
N VAL A 157 12.67 -1.48 -13.83
CA VAL A 157 11.41 -2.10 -13.40
C VAL A 157 10.32 -1.05 -13.17
N ILE A 158 10.75 0.16 -12.80
CA ILE A 158 9.89 1.34 -12.65
C ILE A 158 10.33 2.36 -13.72
N HIS A 159 9.39 2.78 -14.59
CA HIS A 159 9.61 3.83 -15.57
C HIS A 159 8.63 4.99 -15.36
N PHE A 160 8.94 6.15 -15.91
CA PHE A 160 8.13 7.37 -15.91
C PHE A 160 7.77 7.79 -17.36
#